data_53e46c127d58443017338180c74442e1
#
_entry.id   53e46c127d58443017338180c74442e1
#
_cell.length_a   1.000
_cell.length_b   1.000
_cell.length_c   1.000
_cell.angle_alpha   90.00
_cell.angle_beta   90.00
_cell.angle_gamma   90.00
#
_symmetry.space_group_name_H-M   'P 1'
#
loop_
_entity.id
_entity.type
_entity.pdbx_description
1 polymer ?
#
loop_
_entity_poly.entity_id
_entity_poly.type
_entity_poly.pdbx_seq_one_letter_code
_entity_poly.pdbx_strand_id
1 'polypeptide(L)'
;MPIRTRNPDLHLLPRSTVRTFTAPVKRLVRRRIAEVAAGVAASHGSRCSIDVTYADGYPACVNDPGCAAAVVEAGERLLGGPRLCGAPTPNMAGEDFAFLLARVKGAFFFVGSNPHARLAVDPGAPVEEAEREHGERRVVAHHTPEFDIHEGSIAVGCAMWVALAEHRLK
;
A
#
# COMPACT_ATOMS: atom_id res chain seq x y z
N MET A 1 7.79 10.53 15.67
CA MET A 1 8.12 10.32 17.08
C MET A 1 9.21 11.31 17.46
N PRO A 2 8.96 12.32 18.28
CA PRO A 2 10.03 13.19 18.77
C PRO A 2 10.79 12.52 19.94
N ILE A 3 12.10 12.51 19.84
CA ILE A 3 12.99 12.21 20.96
C ILE A 3 13.45 13.54 21.51
N ARG A 4 13.17 13.80 22.81
CA ARG A 4 13.68 14.97 23.53
C ARG A 4 14.87 14.52 24.37
N THR A 5 16.00 15.20 24.24
CA THR A 5 17.13 15.03 25.13
C THR A 5 17.08 16.15 26.18
N ARG A 6 17.51 15.85 27.41
CA ARG A 6 17.64 16.86 28.46
C ARG A 6 18.87 17.76 28.32
N ASN A 7 19.68 17.54 27.28
CA ASN A 7 20.69 18.49 26.91
C ASN A 7 19.99 19.68 26.24
N PRO A 8 20.04 20.89 26.81
CA PRO A 8 19.39 22.05 26.22
C PRO A 8 19.88 22.38 24.82
N ASP A 9 21.05 21.87 24.43
CA ASP A 9 21.72 22.15 23.16
C ASP A 9 21.45 21.08 22.11
N LEU A 10 20.77 19.95 22.42
CA LEU A 10 20.54 18.84 21.48
C LEU A 10 19.12 18.30 21.57
N HIS A 11 18.25 18.83 20.73
CA HIS A 11 16.90 18.29 20.52
C HIS A 11 16.85 17.46 19.24
N LEU A 12 16.92 16.13 19.36
CA LEU A 12 16.67 15.21 18.25
C LEU A 12 15.19 14.89 18.19
N LEU A 13 14.57 15.15 17.05
CA LEU A 13 13.16 14.84 16.75
C LEU A 13 13.08 13.80 15.62
N PRO A 14 13.54 12.55 15.82
CA PRO A 14 13.41 11.56 14.80
C PRO A 14 11.94 11.24 14.55
N ARG A 15 11.55 11.18 13.29
CA ARG A 15 10.24 10.74 12.85
C ARG A 15 10.36 9.36 12.22
N SER A 16 9.45 8.47 12.57
CA SER A 16 9.38 7.13 12.01
C SER A 16 7.95 6.75 11.73
N THR A 17 7.73 5.88 10.75
CA THR A 17 6.42 5.32 10.44
C THR A 17 6.39 3.87 10.91
N VAL A 18 5.34 3.51 11.65
CA VAL A 18 5.05 2.14 12.05
C VAL A 18 3.81 1.67 11.30
N ARG A 19 3.93 0.57 10.60
CA ARG A 19 2.84 -0.03 9.82
C ARG A 19 2.51 -1.41 10.35
N THR A 20 1.23 -1.70 10.52
CA THR A 20 0.75 -2.97 11.07
C THR A 20 -0.59 -3.31 10.42
N PHE A 21 -0.86 -4.61 10.25
CA PHE A 21 -2.12 -5.07 9.67
C PHE A 21 -3.26 -5.19 10.67
N THR A 22 -2.96 -5.30 11.97
CA THR A 22 -4.02 -5.53 12.97
C THR A 22 -3.90 -4.59 14.17
N ALA A 23 -5.04 -4.24 14.74
CA ALA A 23 -5.09 -3.41 15.93
C ALA A 23 -4.36 -4.02 17.16
N PRO A 24 -4.42 -5.32 17.44
CA PRO A 24 -3.64 -5.93 18.52
C PRO A 24 -2.14 -5.76 18.33
N VAL A 25 -1.63 -6.00 17.11
CA VAL A 25 -0.21 -5.79 16.79
C VAL A 25 0.17 -4.32 16.90
N LYS A 26 -0.68 -3.39 16.41
CA LYS A 26 -0.48 -1.94 16.56
C LYS A 26 -0.30 -1.56 18.04
N ARG A 27 -1.17 -2.05 18.92
CA ARG A 27 -1.08 -1.79 20.37
C ARG A 27 0.20 -2.39 20.98
N LEU A 28 0.53 -3.62 20.62
CA LEU A 28 1.75 -4.28 21.09
C LEU A 28 2.99 -3.50 20.69
N VAL A 29 3.12 -3.14 19.42
CA VAL A 29 4.29 -2.41 18.89
C VAL A 29 4.42 -1.04 19.55
N ARG A 30 3.32 -0.29 19.70
CA ARG A 30 3.33 1.00 20.42
C ARG A 30 3.87 0.86 21.84
N ARG A 31 3.40 -0.13 22.58
CA ARG A 31 3.89 -0.40 23.95
C ARG A 31 5.36 -0.78 23.95
N ARG A 32 5.77 -1.72 23.09
CA ARG A 32 7.17 -2.18 23.04
C ARG A 32 8.14 -1.07 22.63
N ILE A 33 7.77 -0.20 21.72
CA ILE A 33 8.62 0.94 21.36
C ILE A 33 8.82 1.86 22.56
N ALA A 34 7.77 2.16 23.32
CA ALA A 34 7.90 3.00 24.51
C ALA A 34 8.78 2.35 25.58
N GLU A 35 8.60 1.04 25.84
CA GLU A 35 9.39 0.28 26.81
C GLU A 35 10.87 0.24 26.42
N VAL A 36 11.19 -0.07 25.17
CA VAL A 36 12.56 -0.12 24.66
C VAL A 36 13.21 1.26 24.71
N ALA A 37 12.49 2.29 24.28
CA ALA A 37 12.98 3.67 24.31
C ALA A 37 13.28 4.13 25.73
N ALA A 38 12.42 3.82 26.70
CA ALA A 38 12.66 4.12 28.10
C ALA A 38 13.87 3.36 28.66
N GLY A 39 14.03 2.08 28.33
CA GLY A 39 15.17 1.25 28.74
C GLY A 39 16.50 1.79 28.19
N VAL A 40 16.52 2.18 26.93
CA VAL A 40 17.70 2.81 26.30
C VAL A 40 18.03 4.14 27.00
N ALA A 41 17.03 4.99 27.23
CA ALA A 41 17.26 6.26 27.93
C ALA A 41 17.82 6.04 29.34
N ALA A 42 17.29 5.05 30.07
CA ALA A 42 17.75 4.72 31.41
C ALA A 42 19.22 4.23 31.44
N SER A 43 19.65 3.49 30.40
CA SER A 43 21.04 3.03 30.29
C SER A 43 22.06 4.17 30.09
N HIS A 44 21.60 5.33 29.61
CA HIS A 44 22.40 6.55 29.44
C HIS A 44 22.35 7.49 30.66
N GLY A 45 21.71 7.06 31.73
CA GLY A 45 21.64 7.82 33.00
C GLY A 45 20.63 8.97 32.97
N SER A 46 20.61 9.77 34.04
CA SER A 46 19.60 10.81 34.27
C SER A 46 19.61 12.00 33.29
N ARG A 47 20.60 12.08 32.42
CA ARG A 47 20.75 13.14 31.45
C ARG A 47 19.93 12.90 30.15
N CYS A 48 19.40 11.69 29.99
CA CYS A 48 18.64 11.30 28.81
C CYS A 48 17.18 11.03 29.16
N SER A 49 16.26 11.59 28.41
CA SER A 49 14.84 11.24 28.49
C SER A 49 14.27 11.09 27.08
N ILE A 50 13.29 10.20 26.94
CA ILE A 50 12.60 9.94 25.68
C ILE A 50 11.12 10.06 25.89
N ASP A 51 10.48 10.93 25.08
CA ASP A 51 9.03 11.01 24.95
C ASP A 51 8.61 10.42 23.62
N VAL A 52 7.75 9.39 23.65
CA VAL A 52 7.23 8.72 22.47
C VAL A 52 5.79 9.18 22.23
N THR A 53 5.57 9.93 21.16
CA THR A 53 4.24 10.36 20.73
C THR A 53 3.86 9.71 19.42
N TYR A 54 2.57 9.42 19.24
CA TYR A 54 2.03 8.83 18.02
C TYR A 54 0.97 9.75 17.43
N ALA A 55 1.13 10.08 16.16
CA ALA A 55 0.00 10.52 15.34
C ALA A 55 -0.78 9.30 14.87
N ASP A 56 -2.10 9.39 14.87
CA ASP A 56 -2.92 8.35 14.29
C ASP A 56 -2.77 8.36 12.77
N GLY A 57 -2.51 7.18 12.23
CA GLY A 57 -2.49 6.92 10.80
C GLY A 57 -3.73 6.14 10.37
N TYR A 58 -3.74 5.70 9.13
CA TYR A 58 -4.82 4.92 8.56
C TYR A 58 -4.93 3.53 9.21
N PRO A 59 -6.15 2.97 9.33
CA PRO A 59 -6.33 1.57 9.64
C PRO A 59 -5.87 0.69 8.48
N ALA A 60 -5.87 -0.63 8.67
CA ALA A 60 -5.65 -1.56 7.57
C ALA A 60 -6.79 -1.46 6.56
N CYS A 61 -6.45 -1.38 5.28
CA CYS A 61 -7.40 -1.46 4.18
C CYS A 61 -7.69 -2.94 3.90
N VAL A 62 -8.88 -3.40 4.31
CA VAL A 62 -9.28 -4.80 4.20
C VAL A 62 -10.53 -4.90 3.33
N ASN A 63 -10.39 -5.56 2.21
CA ASN A 63 -11.50 -5.77 1.27
C ASN A 63 -12.53 -6.76 1.85
N ASP A 64 -13.81 -6.45 1.64
CA ASP A 64 -14.88 -7.43 1.84
C ASP A 64 -14.75 -8.53 0.77
N PRO A 65 -14.77 -9.82 1.15
CA PRO A 65 -14.57 -10.92 0.21
C PRO A 65 -15.57 -10.94 -0.95
N GLY A 66 -16.84 -10.61 -0.70
CA GLY A 66 -17.88 -10.57 -1.73
C GLY A 66 -17.66 -9.42 -2.71
N CYS A 67 -17.27 -8.24 -2.21
CA CYS A 67 -16.95 -7.10 -3.07
C CYS A 67 -15.67 -7.35 -3.88
N ALA A 68 -14.66 -8.01 -3.29
CA ALA A 68 -13.45 -8.39 -4.01
C ALA A 68 -13.74 -9.40 -5.12
N ALA A 69 -14.59 -10.39 -4.88
CA ALA A 69 -15.03 -11.34 -5.89
C ALA A 69 -15.73 -10.65 -7.07
N ALA A 70 -16.61 -9.68 -6.80
CA ALA A 70 -17.27 -8.90 -7.85
C ALA A 70 -16.29 -8.11 -8.71
N VAL A 71 -15.22 -7.56 -8.11
CA VAL A 71 -14.14 -6.88 -8.85
C VAL A 71 -13.41 -7.86 -9.76
N VAL A 72 -13.07 -9.06 -9.27
CA VAL A 72 -12.42 -10.10 -10.07
C VAL A 72 -13.31 -10.52 -11.25
N GLU A 73 -14.58 -10.81 -10.99
CA GLU A 73 -15.55 -11.19 -12.04
C GLU A 73 -15.69 -10.11 -13.12
N ALA A 74 -15.78 -8.84 -12.71
CA ALA A 74 -15.83 -7.72 -13.65
C ALA A 74 -14.55 -7.64 -14.49
N GLY A 75 -13.39 -7.80 -13.84
CA GLY A 75 -12.10 -7.80 -14.52
C GLY A 75 -11.94 -8.95 -15.52
N GLU A 76 -12.36 -10.15 -15.15
CA GLU A 76 -12.34 -11.32 -16.04
C GLU A 76 -13.17 -11.10 -17.29
N ARG A 77 -14.37 -10.55 -17.13
CA ARG A 77 -15.26 -10.24 -18.27
C ARG A 77 -14.70 -9.17 -19.21
N LEU A 78 -14.05 -8.14 -18.65
CA LEU A 78 -13.57 -7.00 -19.42
C LEU A 78 -12.19 -7.24 -20.04
N LEU A 79 -11.30 -7.90 -19.34
CA LEU A 79 -9.88 -7.96 -19.70
C LEU A 79 -9.42 -9.38 -20.08
N GLY A 80 -10.17 -10.41 -19.69
CA GLY A 80 -9.76 -11.81 -19.71
C GLY A 80 -8.88 -12.16 -18.51
N GLY A 81 -8.96 -13.42 -18.06
CA GLY A 81 -8.26 -13.92 -16.86
C GLY A 81 -6.73 -13.65 -16.82
N PRO A 82 -6.00 -13.82 -17.91
CA PRO A 82 -4.53 -13.61 -17.93
C PRO A 82 -4.07 -12.19 -17.61
N ARG A 83 -4.96 -11.20 -17.70
CA ARG A 83 -4.66 -9.79 -17.37
C ARG A 83 -4.95 -9.44 -15.93
N LEU A 84 -5.45 -10.38 -15.14
CA LEU A 84 -5.66 -10.18 -13.72
C LEU A 84 -4.39 -10.61 -12.97
N CYS A 85 -3.89 -9.72 -12.12
CA CYS A 85 -2.87 -10.11 -11.14
C CYS A 85 -3.48 -11.14 -10.19
N GLY A 86 -2.77 -12.24 -9.98
CA GLY A 86 -3.15 -13.28 -9.02
C GLY A 86 -3.33 -12.76 -7.58
N ALA A 87 -3.35 -13.64 -6.59
CA ALA A 87 -3.63 -13.27 -5.21
C ALA A 87 -2.79 -12.08 -4.74
N PRO A 88 -3.42 -10.99 -4.33
CA PRO A 88 -2.70 -9.79 -3.94
C PRO A 88 -1.86 -10.07 -2.70
N THR A 89 -0.58 -9.75 -2.76
CA THR A 89 0.29 -9.77 -1.59
C THR A 89 -0.05 -8.58 -0.70
N PRO A 90 -0.30 -8.79 0.60
CA PRO A 90 -0.50 -7.69 1.51
C PRO A 90 0.68 -6.71 1.47
N ASN A 91 0.40 -5.42 1.33
CA ASN A 91 1.43 -4.39 1.32
C ASN A 91 1.29 -3.46 2.52
N MET A 92 2.35 -2.73 2.82
CA MET A 92 2.40 -1.80 3.95
C MET A 92 2.12 -0.35 3.53
N ALA A 93 1.42 -0.12 2.41
CA ALA A 93 0.97 1.21 2.01
C ALA A 93 -0.10 1.75 2.97
N GLY A 94 -0.18 3.06 3.10
CA GLY A 94 -1.27 3.72 3.80
C GLY A 94 -2.35 4.13 2.81
N GLU A 95 -3.62 3.91 3.17
CA GLU A 95 -4.77 4.19 2.31
C GLU A 95 -5.93 4.74 3.15
N ASP A 96 -6.43 5.92 2.80
CA ASP A 96 -7.53 6.56 3.53
C ASP A 96 -8.89 5.90 3.25
N PHE A 97 -9.04 5.24 2.10
CA PHE A 97 -10.21 4.42 1.79
C PHE A 97 -10.49 3.35 2.85
N ALA A 98 -9.48 2.98 3.63
CA ALA A 98 -9.63 2.10 4.78
C ALA A 98 -10.67 2.59 5.80
N PHE A 99 -10.87 3.91 5.96
CA PHE A 99 -11.92 4.46 6.82
C PHE A 99 -13.32 4.21 6.26
N LEU A 100 -13.48 4.21 4.95
CA LEU A 100 -14.74 3.86 4.29
C LEU A 100 -15.04 2.37 4.46
N LEU A 101 -14.05 1.50 4.23
CA LEU A 101 -14.20 0.05 4.40
C LEU A 101 -14.50 -0.35 5.84
N ALA A 102 -14.09 0.43 6.82
CA ALA A 102 -14.46 0.22 8.21
C ALA A 102 -15.96 0.47 8.50
N ARG A 103 -16.67 1.14 7.60
CA ARG A 103 -18.08 1.53 7.73
C ARG A 103 -19.01 0.82 6.75
N VAL A 104 -18.52 0.54 5.55
CA VAL A 104 -19.30 0.01 4.43
C VAL A 104 -18.51 -1.11 3.77
N LYS A 105 -19.19 -2.20 3.39
CA LYS A 105 -18.59 -3.25 2.59
C LYS A 105 -18.14 -2.70 1.25
N GLY A 106 -16.91 -2.99 0.86
CA GLY A 106 -16.32 -2.53 -0.38
C GLY A 106 -15.01 -3.24 -0.69
N ALA A 107 -14.40 -2.88 -1.80
CA ALA A 107 -13.10 -3.38 -2.19
C ALA A 107 -12.26 -2.26 -2.80
N PHE A 108 -10.99 -2.26 -2.47
CA PHE A 108 -9.95 -1.45 -3.09
C PHE A 108 -9.15 -2.33 -4.05
N PHE A 109 -8.95 -1.87 -5.26
CA PHE A 109 -8.17 -2.59 -6.26
C PHE A 109 -7.27 -1.63 -7.05
N PHE A 110 -6.24 -2.18 -7.66
CA PHE A 110 -5.30 -1.43 -8.47
C PHE A 110 -5.53 -1.70 -9.95
N VAL A 111 -5.30 -0.68 -10.76
CA VAL A 111 -5.17 -0.79 -12.21
C VAL A 111 -3.71 -0.56 -12.55
N GLY A 112 -3.08 -1.52 -13.24
CA GLY A 112 -1.70 -1.38 -13.69
C GLY A 112 -1.58 -0.24 -14.69
N SER A 113 -0.65 0.68 -14.46
CA SER A 113 -0.49 1.88 -15.27
C SER A 113 0.97 2.20 -15.63
N ASN A 114 1.89 1.24 -15.48
CA ASN A 114 3.28 1.47 -15.86
C ASN A 114 3.39 1.61 -17.39
N PRO A 115 3.83 2.77 -17.94
CA PRO A 115 3.95 2.99 -19.38
C PRO A 115 5.00 2.11 -20.04
N HIS A 116 5.97 1.62 -19.27
CA HIS A 116 7.02 0.72 -19.75
C HIS A 116 6.71 -0.76 -19.54
N ALA A 117 5.63 -1.08 -18.83
CA ALA A 117 5.13 -2.44 -18.77
C ALA A 117 4.32 -2.72 -20.04
N ARG A 118 4.83 -3.46 -20.98
CA ARG A 118 3.95 -4.05 -21.98
C ARG A 118 2.96 -4.92 -21.24
N LEU A 119 1.69 -4.69 -21.50
CA LEU A 119 0.67 -5.69 -21.24
C LEU A 119 1.20 -6.96 -21.91
N ALA A 120 1.55 -7.96 -21.13
CA ALA A 120 1.92 -9.26 -21.67
C ALA A 120 0.68 -9.78 -22.42
N VAL A 121 0.68 -9.57 -23.71
CA VAL A 121 -0.45 -9.90 -24.58
C VAL A 121 -0.49 -11.39 -24.84
N ASP A 122 0.63 -12.07 -24.59
CA ASP A 122 0.73 -13.52 -24.74
C ASP A 122 1.17 -14.16 -23.42
N PRO A 123 0.25 -14.82 -22.68
CA PRO A 123 0.59 -15.55 -21.48
C PRO A 123 1.44 -16.79 -21.73
N GLY A 124 1.65 -17.19 -22.99
CA GLY A 124 2.47 -18.32 -23.39
C GLY A 124 3.88 -17.94 -23.84
N ALA A 125 4.17 -16.64 -24.02
CA ALA A 125 5.51 -16.22 -24.42
C ALA A 125 6.51 -16.43 -23.28
N PRO A 126 7.69 -17.06 -23.52
CA PRO A 126 8.72 -17.17 -22.51
C PRO A 126 9.14 -15.79 -22.01
N VAL A 127 9.27 -15.65 -20.69
CA VAL A 127 9.67 -14.37 -20.04
C VAL A 127 10.99 -13.86 -20.61
N GLU A 128 11.89 -14.76 -21.00
CA GLU A 128 13.19 -14.47 -21.59
C GLU A 128 13.12 -13.85 -23.00
N GLU A 129 12.11 -14.17 -23.79
CA GLU A 129 11.89 -13.55 -25.10
C GLU A 129 11.33 -12.14 -24.99
N ALA A 130 10.44 -11.90 -24.02
CA ALA A 130 9.92 -10.59 -23.72
C ALA A 130 10.99 -9.63 -23.19
N GLU A 131 12.02 -10.14 -22.51
CA GLU A 131 13.16 -9.35 -22.01
C GLU A 131 14.16 -8.99 -23.11
N ARG A 132 14.38 -9.86 -24.09
CA ARG A 132 15.34 -9.64 -25.19
C ARG A 132 14.88 -8.62 -26.23
N GLU A 133 13.57 -8.53 -26.47
CA GLU A 133 13.05 -7.59 -27.48
C GLU A 133 13.00 -6.14 -27.01
N HIS A 134 13.11 -5.84 -25.70
CA HIS A 134 12.62 -4.56 -25.18
C HIS A 134 13.54 -3.82 -24.22
N GLY A 135 14.77 -4.27 -24.02
CA GLY A 135 15.69 -3.63 -23.09
C GLY A 135 15.23 -3.70 -21.63
N GLU A 136 16.02 -3.17 -20.72
CA GLU A 136 15.71 -3.13 -19.29
C GLU A 136 14.33 -2.50 -19.04
N ARG A 137 13.40 -3.27 -18.48
CA ARG A 137 12.10 -2.79 -18.02
C ARG A 137 12.31 -1.77 -16.92
N ARG A 138 12.31 -0.50 -17.24
CA ARG A 138 12.39 0.56 -16.26
C ARG A 138 11.05 0.66 -15.52
N VAL A 139 11.00 0.07 -14.33
CA VAL A 139 9.88 0.30 -13.42
C VAL A 139 10.09 1.65 -12.77
N VAL A 140 9.26 2.63 -13.12
CA VAL A 140 9.29 3.94 -12.46
C VAL A 140 8.45 3.86 -11.20
N ALA A 141 9.10 4.10 -10.07
CA ALA A 141 8.41 4.04 -8.78
C ALA A 141 7.49 5.25 -8.58
N HIS A 142 6.40 5.04 -7.85
CA HIS A 142 5.58 6.13 -7.35
C HIS A 142 6.42 7.09 -6.50
N HIS A 143 6.04 8.37 -6.47
CA HIS A 143 6.73 9.43 -5.72
C HIS A 143 8.15 9.75 -6.21
N THR A 144 8.44 9.52 -7.50
CA THR A 144 9.67 9.98 -8.16
C THR A 144 9.35 11.04 -9.20
N PRO A 145 10.30 11.93 -9.55
CA PRO A 145 10.09 12.96 -10.59
C PRO A 145 9.78 12.39 -11.98
N GLU A 146 10.22 11.15 -12.22
CA GLU A 146 10.04 10.44 -13.49
C GLU A 146 8.76 9.63 -13.53
N PHE A 147 7.93 9.70 -12.47
CA PHE A 147 6.66 8.96 -12.42
C PHE A 147 5.74 9.39 -13.56
N ASP A 148 5.28 8.41 -14.29
CA ASP A 148 4.33 8.58 -15.40
C ASP A 148 3.35 7.40 -15.43
N ILE A 149 2.22 7.59 -16.07
CA ILE A 149 1.17 6.57 -16.22
C ILE A 149 0.86 6.31 -17.68
N HIS A 150 0.55 5.07 -17.98
CA HIS A 150 0.00 4.71 -19.29
C HIS A 150 -1.45 5.18 -19.37
N GLU A 151 -1.75 6.15 -20.22
CA GLU A 151 -3.08 6.76 -20.35
C GLU A 151 -4.19 5.75 -20.67
N GLY A 152 -3.87 4.66 -21.37
CA GLY A 152 -4.80 3.56 -21.61
C GLY A 152 -5.36 2.90 -20.35
N SER A 153 -4.69 3.04 -19.22
CA SER A 153 -5.20 2.57 -17.93
C SER A 153 -6.45 3.31 -17.46
N ILE A 154 -6.63 4.56 -17.91
CA ILE A 154 -7.80 5.37 -17.60
C ILE A 154 -9.06 4.72 -18.18
N ALA A 155 -9.00 4.30 -19.45
CA ALA A 155 -10.13 3.62 -20.10
C ALA A 155 -10.48 2.31 -19.38
N VAL A 156 -9.47 1.55 -18.92
CA VAL A 156 -9.68 0.33 -18.14
C VAL A 156 -10.35 0.65 -16.81
N GLY A 157 -9.88 1.66 -16.10
CA GLY A 157 -10.49 2.11 -14.83
C GLY A 157 -11.95 2.52 -15.02
N CYS A 158 -12.25 3.31 -16.04
CA CYS A 158 -13.63 3.72 -16.37
C CYS A 158 -14.53 2.51 -16.68
N ALA A 159 -14.06 1.58 -17.50
CA ALA A 159 -14.82 0.37 -17.83
C ALA A 159 -15.09 -0.51 -16.59
N MET A 160 -14.11 -0.63 -15.70
CA MET A 160 -14.29 -1.34 -14.42
C MET A 160 -15.38 -0.68 -13.55
N TRP A 161 -15.38 0.64 -13.43
CA TRP A 161 -16.41 1.35 -12.67
C TRP A 161 -17.81 1.15 -13.25
N VAL A 162 -17.95 1.22 -14.57
CA VAL A 162 -19.25 0.97 -15.25
C VAL A 162 -19.70 -0.46 -14.97
N ALA A 163 -18.83 -1.45 -15.17
CA ALA A 163 -19.18 -2.85 -14.95
C ALA A 163 -19.59 -3.16 -13.50
N LEU A 164 -18.91 -2.56 -12.53
CA LEU A 164 -19.24 -2.72 -11.11
C LEU A 164 -20.57 -2.03 -10.75
N ALA A 165 -20.84 -0.85 -11.32
CA ALA A 165 -22.12 -0.17 -11.14
C ALA A 165 -23.29 -0.99 -11.71
N GLU A 166 -23.16 -1.52 -12.92
CA GLU A 166 -24.16 -2.40 -13.55
C GLU A 166 -24.38 -3.70 -12.74
N HIS A 167 -23.31 -4.26 -12.17
CA HIS A 167 -23.41 -5.44 -11.32
C HIS A 167 -24.23 -5.17 -10.05
N ARG A 168 -24.13 -3.97 -9.49
CA ARG A 168 -24.84 -3.58 -8.25
C ARG A 168 -26.29 -3.19 -8.47
N LEU A 169 -26.67 -2.80 -9.70
CA LEU A 169 -28.02 -2.37 -10.04
C LEU A 169 -28.93 -3.53 -10.50
N LYS A 170 -28.37 -4.71 -10.68
CA LYS A 170 -29.11 -5.96 -10.95
C LYS A 170 -29.52 -6.64 -9.64
#